data_e9f23b506cd0df6179e11c9af859b4f6
#
_entry.id   e9f23b506cd0df6179e11c9af859b4f6
#
_cell.length_a   1.000
_cell.length_b   1.000
_cell.length_c   1.000
_cell.angle_alpha   90.00
_cell.angle_beta   90.00
_cell.angle_gamma   90.00
#
_symmetry.space_group_name_H-M   'P 1'
#
loop_
_entity.id
_entity.type
_entity.pdbx_description
1 polymer ?
#
loop_
_entity_poly.entity_id
_entity_poly.type
_entity_poly.pdbx_seq_one_letter_code
_entity_poly.pdbx_strand_id
1 'polypeptide(L)'
;MKEATRIQIENMKNQTFGVEIEGNNITRKKAAEKAAAYFGTGRSEYTAGRNGYMTWSAWDAQGREWKFQRDVSISGPDDQKCEMVTPILTYADMELLQGLVRVLRKAGMKSDAGRGCGVHIHIGAKGHTPQTIRNLVNIMAAHESQ
;
A
#
# COMPACT_ATOMS: atom_id res chain seq x y z
N MET A 1 16.47 -24.93 -14.09
CA MET A 1 16.70 -23.49 -13.78
C MET A 1 18.13 -23.34 -13.24
N LYS A 2 18.89 -22.34 -13.71
CA LYS A 2 20.26 -22.11 -13.25
C LYS A 2 20.25 -21.67 -11.78
N GLU A 3 21.26 -22.09 -10.99
CA GLU A 3 21.36 -21.76 -9.55
C GLU A 3 21.33 -20.24 -9.28
N ALA A 4 22.04 -19.45 -10.09
CA ALA A 4 22.02 -17.99 -9.97
C ALA A 4 20.60 -17.40 -10.13
N THR A 5 19.77 -17.95 -11.04
CA THR A 5 18.39 -17.53 -11.24
C THR A 5 17.52 -17.87 -10.02
N ARG A 6 17.74 -19.03 -9.40
CA ARG A 6 17.04 -19.44 -8.17
C ARG A 6 17.33 -18.47 -7.02
N ILE A 7 18.60 -18.12 -6.81
CA ILE A 7 19.01 -17.15 -5.79
C ILE A 7 18.39 -15.78 -6.04
N GLN A 8 18.34 -15.32 -7.28
CA GLN A 8 17.69 -14.04 -7.62
C GLN A 8 16.21 -14.03 -7.30
N ILE A 9 15.50 -15.11 -7.62
CA ILE A 9 14.07 -15.26 -7.31
C ILE A 9 13.83 -15.25 -5.79
N GLU A 10 14.65 -15.98 -5.03
CA GLU A 10 14.53 -15.99 -3.57
C GLU A 10 14.82 -14.61 -2.95
N ASN A 11 15.84 -13.90 -3.45
CA ASN A 11 16.12 -12.53 -3.03
C ASN A 11 14.97 -11.60 -3.31
N MET A 12 14.36 -11.69 -4.49
CA MET A 12 13.16 -10.91 -4.84
C MET A 12 11.99 -11.23 -3.90
N LYS A 13 11.72 -12.50 -3.61
CA LYS A 13 10.64 -12.91 -2.72
C LYS A 13 10.82 -12.42 -1.28
N ASN A 14 12.07 -12.29 -0.84
CA ASN A 14 12.42 -11.80 0.48
C ASN A 14 12.54 -10.26 0.55
N GLN A 15 12.42 -9.58 -0.60
CA GLN A 15 12.41 -8.12 -0.64
C GLN A 15 11.20 -7.59 0.11
N THR A 16 11.43 -6.70 1.07
CA THR A 16 10.36 -6.00 1.77
C THR A 16 9.89 -4.80 0.96
N PHE A 17 8.59 -4.54 1.03
CA PHE A 17 7.99 -3.36 0.42
C PHE A 17 6.80 -2.84 1.23
N GLY A 18 6.36 -1.64 0.94
CA GLY A 18 5.11 -1.05 1.41
C GLY A 18 4.39 -0.37 0.25
N VAL A 19 3.09 -0.22 0.36
CA VAL A 19 2.27 0.42 -0.67
C VAL A 19 1.34 1.43 -0.04
N GLU A 20 1.26 2.61 -0.64
CA GLU A 20 0.23 3.61 -0.36
C GLU A 20 -0.67 3.71 -1.59
N ILE A 21 -1.96 3.60 -1.39
CA ILE A 21 -2.95 3.74 -2.47
C ILE A 21 -3.93 4.83 -2.10
N GLU A 22 -3.86 5.93 -2.82
CA GLU A 22 -4.77 7.05 -2.68
C GLU A 22 -6.09 6.77 -3.38
N GLY A 23 -7.19 7.14 -2.72
CA GLY A 23 -8.52 6.95 -3.25
C GLY A 23 -9.55 7.89 -2.64
N ASN A 24 -10.66 7.98 -3.31
CA ASN A 24 -11.82 8.74 -2.87
C ASN A 24 -13.10 7.90 -2.92
N ASN A 25 -14.24 8.54 -2.63
CA ASN A 25 -15.57 7.93 -2.71
C ASN A 25 -15.81 6.81 -1.66
N ILE A 26 -14.98 6.76 -0.64
CA ILE A 26 -15.13 5.88 0.53
C ILE A 26 -14.64 6.62 1.78
N THR A 27 -15.33 6.46 2.91
CA THR A 27 -14.83 7.01 4.17
C THR A 27 -13.74 6.10 4.73
N ARG A 28 -12.76 6.69 5.43
CA ARG A 28 -11.69 5.96 6.11
C ARG A 28 -12.22 4.89 7.07
N LYS A 29 -13.28 5.22 7.82
CA LYS A 29 -13.98 4.26 8.68
C LYS A 29 -14.48 3.05 7.91
N LYS A 30 -15.25 3.29 6.85
CA LYS A 30 -15.82 2.22 6.00
C LYS A 30 -14.72 1.36 5.36
N ALA A 31 -13.62 1.99 4.93
CA ALA A 31 -12.48 1.26 4.37
C ALA A 31 -11.83 0.34 5.41
N ALA A 32 -11.59 0.83 6.62
CA ALA A 32 -11.03 0.04 7.72
C ALA A 32 -11.96 -1.12 8.14
N GLU A 33 -13.26 -0.88 8.25
CA GLU A 33 -14.25 -1.92 8.57
C GLU A 33 -14.29 -3.02 7.48
N LYS A 34 -14.23 -2.64 6.20
CA LYS A 34 -14.17 -3.59 5.08
C LYS A 34 -12.86 -4.40 5.07
N ALA A 35 -11.75 -3.75 5.41
CA ALA A 35 -10.46 -4.42 5.53
C ALA A 35 -10.47 -5.43 6.70
N ALA A 36 -10.95 -5.04 7.88
CA ALA A 36 -11.04 -5.91 9.04
C ALA A 36 -11.92 -7.14 8.78
N ALA A 37 -13.04 -6.95 8.07
CA ALA A 37 -13.90 -8.06 7.66
C ALA A 37 -13.21 -8.99 6.66
N TYR A 38 -12.48 -8.44 5.69
CA TYR A 38 -11.69 -9.20 4.72
C TYR A 38 -10.57 -10.02 5.38
N PHE A 39 -9.91 -9.45 6.38
CA PHE A 39 -8.87 -10.15 7.16
C PHE A 39 -9.43 -11.22 8.11
N GLY A 40 -10.74 -11.23 8.30
CA GLY A 40 -11.41 -12.16 9.22
C GLY A 40 -11.24 -11.83 10.70
N THR A 41 -10.62 -10.70 11.03
CA THR A 41 -10.39 -10.27 12.42
C THR A 41 -11.53 -9.44 12.99
N GLY A 42 -12.27 -8.74 12.12
CA GLY A 42 -13.30 -7.79 12.54
C GLY A 42 -12.76 -6.60 13.34
N ARG A 43 -11.43 -6.47 13.48
CA ARG A 43 -10.80 -5.44 14.30
C ARG A 43 -10.48 -4.21 13.48
N SER A 44 -11.23 -3.13 13.71
CA SER A 44 -10.95 -1.79 13.19
C SER A 44 -11.21 -0.73 14.25
N GLU A 45 -10.36 0.28 14.32
CA GLU A 45 -10.42 1.34 15.35
C GLU A 45 -10.03 2.69 14.77
N TYR A 46 -10.54 3.77 15.35
CA TYR A 46 -10.04 5.11 15.11
C TYR A 46 -8.76 5.32 15.91
N THR A 47 -7.64 5.47 15.23
CA THR A 47 -6.31 5.62 15.86
C THR A 47 -5.78 7.04 15.78
N ALA A 48 -6.57 7.98 15.21
CA ALA A 48 -6.24 9.39 14.99
C ALA A 48 -5.05 9.63 14.05
N GLY A 49 -3.96 8.88 14.18
CA GLY A 49 -2.71 9.10 13.45
C GLY A 49 -1.99 10.37 13.91
N ARG A 50 -1.05 10.85 13.09
CA ARG A 50 -0.34 12.12 13.33
C ARG A 50 -1.22 13.28 12.84
N ASN A 51 -1.16 14.40 13.52
CA ASN A 51 -1.56 15.76 13.09
C ASN A 51 -2.53 15.85 11.89
N GLY A 52 -3.81 15.55 12.11
CA GLY A 52 -4.84 15.74 11.08
C GLY A 52 -5.01 14.60 10.06
N TYR A 53 -4.29 13.49 10.19
CA TYR A 53 -4.50 12.31 9.32
C TYR A 53 -5.84 11.62 9.56
N MET A 54 -6.47 11.81 10.71
CA MET A 54 -7.79 11.24 11.04
C MET A 54 -7.87 9.75 10.69
N THR A 55 -6.86 8.99 11.12
CA THR A 55 -6.61 7.61 10.72
C THR A 55 -7.61 6.66 11.34
N TRP A 56 -8.13 5.77 10.53
CA TRP A 56 -8.75 4.51 10.94
C TRP A 56 -7.80 3.38 10.62
N SER A 57 -7.64 2.43 11.52
CA SER A 57 -6.76 1.27 11.35
C SER A 57 -7.56 -0.02 11.34
N ALA A 58 -7.08 -1.01 10.60
CA ALA A 58 -7.53 -2.39 10.64
C ALA A 58 -6.34 -3.31 10.86
N TRP A 59 -6.54 -4.44 11.52
CA TRP A 59 -5.48 -5.41 11.78
C TRP A 59 -5.76 -6.71 11.05
N ASP A 60 -4.72 -7.23 10.38
CA ASP A 60 -4.80 -8.52 9.72
C ASP A 60 -4.62 -9.70 10.71
N ALA A 61 -4.72 -10.92 10.21
CA ALA A 61 -4.60 -12.14 11.00
C ALA A 61 -3.20 -12.34 11.65
N GLN A 62 -2.18 -11.63 11.15
CA GLN A 62 -0.84 -11.60 11.73
C GLN A 62 -0.65 -10.47 12.75
N GLY A 63 -1.69 -9.68 13.02
CA GLY A 63 -1.66 -8.55 13.94
C GLY A 63 -0.97 -7.31 13.37
N ARG A 64 -0.73 -7.24 12.05
CA ARG A 64 -0.13 -6.08 11.40
C ARG A 64 -1.20 -5.01 11.15
N GLU A 65 -0.84 -3.76 11.40
CA GLU A 65 -1.71 -2.60 11.24
C GLU A 65 -1.75 -2.11 9.79
N TRP A 66 -2.93 -2.00 9.21
CA TRP A 66 -3.24 -1.38 7.92
C TRP A 66 -3.97 -0.08 8.20
N LYS A 67 -3.48 1.06 7.65
CA LYS A 67 -4.01 2.38 7.95
C LYS A 67 -4.81 2.93 6.79
N PHE A 68 -5.87 3.65 7.14
CA PHE A 68 -6.70 4.40 6.21
C PHE A 68 -6.72 5.84 6.71
N GLN A 69 -5.95 6.69 6.07
CA GLN A 69 -5.67 8.05 6.55
C GLN A 69 -6.13 9.10 5.55
N ARG A 70 -6.24 10.33 6.06
CA ARG A 70 -6.55 11.48 5.23
C ARG A 70 -5.31 11.94 4.50
N ASP A 71 -5.42 12.11 3.19
CA ASP A 71 -4.45 12.85 2.41
C ASP A 71 -5.11 14.10 1.82
N VAL A 72 -4.49 15.27 2.05
CA VAL A 72 -5.00 16.56 1.61
C VAL A 72 -4.91 16.76 0.11
N SER A 73 -3.99 16.06 -0.56
CA SER A 73 -3.78 16.14 -2.01
C SER A 73 -4.96 15.57 -2.80
N ILE A 74 -5.70 14.62 -2.22
CA ILE A 74 -6.84 13.98 -2.84
C ILE A 74 -8.00 14.99 -2.95
N SER A 75 -8.57 15.14 -4.14
CA SER A 75 -9.72 16.01 -4.36
C SER A 75 -11.03 15.33 -3.95
N GLY A 76 -11.97 16.12 -3.43
CA GLY A 76 -13.32 15.66 -3.04
C GLY A 76 -13.69 16.00 -1.60
N PRO A 77 -14.82 15.48 -1.10
CA PRO A 77 -15.25 15.66 0.29
C PRO A 77 -14.19 15.13 1.26
N ASP A 78 -13.92 15.88 2.33
CA ASP A 78 -12.81 15.59 3.24
C ASP A 78 -12.93 14.23 3.95
N ASP A 79 -14.15 13.82 4.27
CA ASP A 79 -14.43 12.52 4.89
C ASP A 79 -14.23 11.33 3.92
N GLN A 80 -14.18 11.58 2.61
CA GLN A 80 -13.98 10.59 1.56
C GLN A 80 -12.55 10.59 0.97
N LYS A 81 -11.65 11.41 1.47
CA LYS A 81 -10.22 11.34 1.16
C LYS A 81 -9.62 10.18 1.96
N CYS A 82 -9.18 9.15 1.26
CA CYS A 82 -8.76 7.91 1.90
C CYS A 82 -7.50 7.36 1.23
N GLU A 83 -6.38 7.48 1.90
CA GLU A 83 -5.14 6.80 1.55
C GLU A 83 -5.03 5.51 2.35
N MET A 84 -4.92 4.38 1.66
CA MET A 84 -4.59 3.10 2.28
C MET A 84 -3.08 2.97 2.39
N VAL A 85 -2.56 2.79 3.61
CA VAL A 85 -1.13 2.56 3.87
C VAL A 85 -0.96 1.16 4.43
N THR A 86 -0.14 0.35 3.77
CA THR A 86 0.12 -1.03 4.19
C THR A 86 1.17 -1.09 5.30
N PRO A 87 1.22 -2.17 6.10
CA PRO A 87 2.41 -2.53 6.85
C PRO A 87 3.55 -2.93 5.91
N ILE A 88 4.70 -3.28 6.47
CA ILE A 88 5.79 -3.91 5.69
C ILE A 88 5.32 -5.27 5.20
N LEU A 89 5.41 -5.46 3.89
CA LEU A 89 4.97 -6.66 3.17
C LEU A 89 6.16 -7.36 2.50
N THR A 90 5.93 -8.61 2.10
CA THR A 90 6.81 -9.41 1.25
C THR A 90 6.02 -10.00 0.08
N TYR A 91 6.67 -10.67 -0.85
CA TYR A 91 6.01 -11.32 -1.98
C TYR A 91 4.87 -12.26 -1.57
N ALA A 92 4.99 -12.93 -0.42
CA ALA A 92 3.95 -13.81 0.11
C ALA A 92 2.63 -13.08 0.44
N ASP A 93 2.67 -11.77 0.64
CA ASP A 93 1.51 -10.93 0.97
C ASP A 93 0.78 -10.40 -0.27
N MET A 94 1.27 -10.66 -1.48
CA MET A 94 0.72 -10.07 -2.71
C MET A 94 -0.76 -10.42 -2.93
N GLU A 95 -1.16 -11.65 -2.67
CA GLU A 95 -2.56 -12.06 -2.81
C GLU A 95 -3.47 -11.37 -1.79
N LEU A 96 -2.98 -11.22 -0.54
CA LEU A 96 -3.69 -10.50 0.51
C LEU A 96 -3.91 -9.04 0.12
N LEU A 97 -2.86 -8.36 -0.35
CA LEU A 97 -2.92 -6.97 -0.81
C LEU A 97 -3.90 -6.81 -1.98
N GLN A 98 -3.75 -7.62 -3.02
CA GLN A 98 -4.61 -7.55 -4.21
C GLN A 98 -6.08 -7.86 -3.88
N GLY A 99 -6.32 -8.83 -3.00
CA GLY A 99 -7.66 -9.16 -2.51
C GLY A 99 -8.30 -7.99 -1.77
N LEU A 100 -7.56 -7.33 -0.89
CA LEU A 100 -8.03 -6.13 -0.19
C LEU A 100 -8.37 -5.00 -1.16
N VAL A 101 -7.51 -4.72 -2.14
CA VAL A 101 -7.77 -3.69 -3.17
C VAL A 101 -9.09 -3.97 -3.91
N ARG A 102 -9.35 -5.23 -4.28
CA ARG A 102 -10.63 -5.61 -4.90
C ARG A 102 -11.83 -5.38 -3.98
N VAL A 103 -11.68 -5.67 -2.68
CA VAL A 103 -12.73 -5.44 -1.67
C VAL A 103 -13.02 -3.95 -1.52
N LEU A 104 -12.00 -3.11 -1.41
CA LEU A 104 -12.15 -1.64 -1.31
C LEU A 104 -12.79 -1.05 -2.57
N ARG A 105 -12.37 -1.51 -3.75
CA ARG A 105 -12.99 -1.10 -5.03
C ARG A 105 -14.47 -1.46 -5.07
N LYS A 106 -14.85 -2.67 -4.67
CA LYS A 106 -16.27 -3.09 -4.58
C LYS A 106 -17.05 -2.27 -3.54
N ALA A 107 -16.39 -1.81 -2.48
CA ALA A 107 -16.98 -0.95 -1.46
C ALA A 107 -17.19 0.50 -1.92
N GLY A 108 -16.66 0.86 -3.10
CA GLY A 108 -16.83 2.17 -3.73
C GLY A 108 -15.57 2.99 -3.86
N MET A 109 -14.43 2.56 -3.33
CA MET A 109 -13.16 3.29 -3.46
C MET A 109 -12.76 3.42 -4.93
N LYS A 110 -12.36 4.64 -5.32
CA LYS A 110 -11.85 4.96 -6.65
C LYS A 110 -10.50 5.63 -6.51
N SER A 111 -9.51 5.14 -7.23
CA SER A 111 -8.21 5.81 -7.41
C SER A 111 -8.23 6.46 -8.80
N ASP A 112 -8.40 7.76 -8.83
CA ASP A 112 -8.58 8.56 -10.04
C ASP A 112 -7.47 9.60 -10.13
N ALA A 113 -6.59 9.49 -11.11
CA ALA A 113 -5.48 10.41 -11.32
C ALA A 113 -5.96 11.85 -11.54
N GLY A 114 -7.12 12.04 -12.20
CA GLY A 114 -7.75 13.35 -12.39
C GLY A 114 -8.20 14.01 -11.08
N ARG A 115 -8.26 13.26 -10.00
CA ARG A 115 -8.56 13.73 -8.64
C ARG A 115 -7.35 13.72 -7.70
N GLY A 116 -6.14 13.65 -8.25
CA GLY A 116 -4.91 13.66 -7.49
C GLY A 116 -4.60 12.34 -6.78
N CYS A 117 -5.22 11.22 -7.20
CA CYS A 117 -4.92 9.93 -6.61
C CYS A 117 -3.76 9.24 -7.35
N GLY A 118 -2.85 8.67 -6.58
CA GLY A 118 -1.70 7.91 -7.07
C GLY A 118 -1.49 6.60 -6.30
N VAL A 119 -0.44 5.90 -6.67
CA VAL A 119 0.07 4.72 -5.97
C VAL A 119 1.55 4.91 -5.71
N HIS A 120 1.96 4.82 -4.44
CA HIS A 120 3.35 4.88 -4.03
C HIS A 120 3.81 3.48 -3.61
N ILE A 121 4.97 3.07 -4.10
CA ILE A 121 5.58 1.79 -3.74
C ILE A 121 6.93 2.07 -3.10
N HIS A 122 7.07 1.69 -1.84
CA HIS A 122 8.30 1.80 -1.06
C HIS A 122 9.01 0.46 -1.09
N ILE A 123 10.27 0.45 -1.50
CA ILE A 123 11.10 -0.76 -1.51
C ILE A 123 12.12 -0.67 -0.38
N GLY A 124 12.23 -1.72 0.41
CA GLY A 124 13.21 -1.82 1.49
C GLY A 124 14.64 -1.74 0.94
N ALA A 125 15.46 -0.87 1.53
CA ALA A 125 16.84 -0.65 1.07
C ALA A 125 17.87 -1.67 1.63
N LYS A 126 17.45 -2.60 2.47
CA LYS A 126 18.33 -3.60 3.06
C LYS A 126 18.96 -4.49 1.97
N GLY A 127 20.28 -4.57 1.97
CA GLY A 127 21.03 -5.37 0.99
C GLY A 127 21.40 -4.64 -0.31
N HIS A 128 20.94 -3.39 -0.49
CA HIS A 128 21.38 -2.57 -1.60
C HIS A 128 22.80 -2.03 -1.38
N THR A 129 23.59 -2.05 -2.45
CA THR A 129 24.94 -1.46 -2.51
C THR A 129 24.89 -0.17 -3.33
N PRO A 130 25.92 0.70 -3.26
CA PRO A 130 26.00 1.87 -4.15
C PRO A 130 25.87 1.49 -5.63
N GLN A 131 26.38 0.33 -6.04
CA GLN A 131 26.27 -0.15 -7.43
C GLN A 131 24.83 -0.52 -7.78
N THR A 132 24.08 -1.20 -6.91
CA THR A 132 22.68 -1.58 -7.18
C THR A 132 21.78 -0.34 -7.21
N ILE A 133 22.04 0.65 -6.36
CA ILE A 133 21.33 1.94 -6.39
C ILE A 133 21.59 2.68 -7.69
N ARG A 134 22.85 2.76 -8.12
CA ARG A 134 23.20 3.36 -9.42
C ARG A 134 22.49 2.67 -10.59
N ASN A 135 22.47 1.33 -10.59
CA ASN A 135 21.79 0.57 -11.63
C ASN A 135 20.29 0.87 -11.65
N LEU A 136 19.65 0.94 -10.47
CA LEU A 136 18.24 1.31 -10.35
C LEU A 136 17.96 2.70 -10.94
N VAL A 137 18.76 3.70 -10.55
CA VAL A 137 18.61 5.08 -11.06
C VAL A 137 18.75 5.11 -12.59
N ASN A 138 19.74 4.40 -13.15
CA ASN A 138 19.94 4.34 -14.60
C ASN A 138 18.75 3.68 -15.31
N ILE A 139 18.19 2.61 -14.76
CA ILE A 139 17.00 1.95 -15.31
C ILE A 139 15.79 2.90 -15.27
N MET A 140 15.56 3.56 -14.16
CA MET A 140 14.45 4.51 -14.01
C MET A 140 14.60 5.67 -14.98
N ALA A 141 15.78 6.30 -15.05
CA ALA A 141 16.04 7.41 -15.97
C ALA A 141 15.85 7.02 -17.45
N ALA A 142 16.23 5.79 -17.81
CA ALA A 142 16.05 5.30 -19.18
C ALA A 142 14.57 5.07 -19.58
N HIS A 143 13.65 4.99 -18.59
CA HIS A 143 12.23 4.72 -18.81
C HIS A 143 11.32 5.88 -18.35
N GLU A 144 11.88 7.01 -17.96
CA GLU A 144 11.12 8.15 -17.43
C GLU A 144 10.12 8.75 -18.45
N SER A 145 10.40 8.57 -19.74
CA SER A 145 9.55 9.10 -20.83
C SER A 145 8.49 8.13 -21.34
N GLN A 146 8.31 6.99 -20.71
CA GLN A 146 7.28 6.00 -21.04
C GLN A 146 6.09 6.13 -20.08
#